data_1a0b6fd497f35e3d0d8dea46248959d1
#
_entry.id   1a0b6fd497f35e3d0d8dea46248959d1
#
_cell.length_a   1.000
_cell.length_b   1.000
_cell.length_c   1.000
_cell.angle_alpha   90.00
_cell.angle_beta   90.00
_cell.angle_gamma   90.00
#
_symmetry.space_group_name_H-M   'P 1'
#
loop_
_entity.id
_entity.type
_entity.pdbx_description
1 polymer ?
#
loop_
_entity_poly.entity_id
_entity_poly.type
_entity_poly.pdbx_seq_one_letter_code
_entity_poly.pdbx_strand_id
1 'polypeptide(L)'
;MIKLGFGSDKETQNVYNNFKTLVEKDMFPEYSITDFEENKARNSFRFTIAYDEDYVYSYMVWYEAGILNIEPEKEDYEVEDIAFILYPIAEMLL
;
A
#
# COMPACT_ATOMS: atom_id res chain seq x y z
N MET A 1 0.82 11.98 3.04
CA MET A 1 -0.30 11.02 2.90
C MET A 1 -0.86 11.06 1.50
N ILE A 2 -1.14 9.91 0.93
CA ILE A 2 -1.75 9.79 -0.39
C ILE A 2 -3.18 9.33 -0.21
N LYS A 3 -4.11 9.96 -0.95
CA LYS A 3 -5.53 9.60 -0.94
C LYS A 3 -5.98 9.33 -2.36
N LEU A 4 -6.51 8.14 -2.61
CA LEU A 4 -6.90 7.69 -3.93
C LEU A 4 -8.36 7.22 -3.95
N GLY A 5 -9.13 7.68 -4.95
CA GLY A 5 -10.47 7.21 -5.22
C GLY A 5 -10.53 6.62 -6.62
N PHE A 6 -11.31 5.54 -6.81
CA PHE A 6 -11.33 4.78 -8.05
C PHE A 6 -12.74 4.69 -8.64
N GLY A 7 -13.45 5.80 -8.69
CA GLY A 7 -14.76 5.88 -9.34
C GLY A 7 -15.93 5.55 -8.44
N SER A 8 -15.87 4.48 -7.67
CA SER A 8 -16.93 4.10 -6.73
C SER A 8 -16.35 3.49 -5.47
N ASP A 9 -17.17 3.41 -4.43
CA ASP A 9 -16.83 2.77 -3.18
C ASP A 9 -16.38 1.33 -3.38
N LYS A 10 -17.13 0.60 -4.20
CA LYS A 10 -16.87 -0.81 -4.50
C LYS A 10 -15.53 -0.98 -5.24
N GLU A 11 -15.25 -0.12 -6.20
CA GLU A 11 -13.99 -0.19 -6.94
C GLU A 11 -12.80 0.11 -6.06
N THR A 12 -12.91 1.12 -5.19
CA THR A 12 -11.85 1.46 -4.24
C THR A 12 -11.62 0.32 -3.25
N GLN A 13 -12.69 -0.31 -2.78
CA GLN A 13 -12.58 -1.46 -1.88
C GLN A 13 -11.90 -2.64 -2.58
N ASN A 14 -12.20 -2.88 -3.85
CA ASN A 14 -11.54 -3.93 -4.61
C ASN A 14 -10.05 -3.67 -4.77
N VAL A 15 -9.66 -2.43 -5.04
CA VAL A 15 -8.24 -2.04 -5.13
C VAL A 15 -7.55 -2.27 -3.77
N TYR A 16 -8.20 -1.88 -2.69
CA TYR A 16 -7.67 -2.12 -1.34
C TYR A 16 -7.42 -3.61 -1.09
N ASN A 17 -8.40 -4.45 -1.40
CA ASN A 17 -8.30 -5.90 -1.19
C ASN A 17 -7.19 -6.51 -2.05
N ASN A 18 -7.08 -6.09 -3.31
CA ASN A 18 -6.05 -6.58 -4.22
C ASN A 18 -4.65 -6.14 -3.77
N PHE A 19 -4.53 -4.89 -3.35
CA PHE A 19 -3.26 -4.37 -2.84
C PHE A 19 -2.82 -5.14 -1.59
N LYS A 20 -3.75 -5.37 -0.66
CA LYS A 20 -3.48 -6.14 0.54
C LYS A 20 -3.00 -7.56 0.20
N THR A 21 -3.62 -8.20 -0.78
CA THR A 21 -3.24 -9.54 -1.22
C THR A 21 -1.82 -9.55 -1.80
N LEU A 22 -1.48 -8.56 -2.62
CA LEU A 22 -0.13 -8.45 -3.18
C LEU A 22 0.93 -8.32 -2.09
N VAL A 23 0.65 -7.51 -1.08
CA VAL A 23 1.56 -7.30 0.04
C VAL A 23 1.68 -8.57 0.88
N GLU A 24 0.55 -9.17 1.25
CA GLU A 24 0.51 -10.38 2.09
C GLU A 24 1.26 -11.55 1.46
N LYS A 25 1.16 -11.68 0.13
CA LYS A 25 1.81 -12.77 -0.62
C LYS A 25 3.21 -12.43 -1.11
N ASP A 26 3.73 -11.26 -0.77
CA ASP A 26 5.06 -10.80 -1.18
C ASP A 26 5.24 -10.90 -2.71
N MET A 27 4.28 -10.34 -3.44
CA MET A 27 4.25 -10.45 -4.91
C MET A 27 4.87 -9.25 -5.63
N PHE A 28 5.71 -8.49 -4.98
CA PHE A 28 6.42 -7.37 -5.60
C PHE A 28 7.74 -7.86 -6.20
N PRO A 29 7.94 -7.74 -7.53
CA PRO A 29 9.23 -8.06 -8.12
C PRO A 29 10.28 -7.07 -7.62
N GLU A 30 11.48 -7.51 -7.33
CA GLU A 30 12.62 -6.70 -6.89
C GLU A 30 12.52 -6.16 -5.44
N TYR A 31 11.37 -6.38 -4.76
CA TYR A 31 11.18 -5.93 -3.39
C TYR A 31 10.76 -7.09 -2.51
N SER A 32 11.10 -7.02 -1.24
CA SER A 32 10.69 -8.02 -0.25
C SER A 32 9.80 -7.38 0.81
N ILE A 33 8.70 -8.03 1.13
CA ILE A 33 7.87 -7.63 2.26
C ILE A 33 8.45 -8.30 3.50
N THR A 34 8.94 -7.50 4.43
CA THR A 34 9.61 -8.00 5.64
C THR A 34 8.68 -8.01 6.85
N ASP A 35 7.56 -7.31 6.77
CA ASP A 35 6.59 -7.25 7.84
C ASP A 35 5.21 -6.95 7.26
N PHE A 36 4.18 -7.60 7.79
CA PHE A 36 2.80 -7.38 7.39
C PHE A 36 1.89 -7.60 8.59
N GLU A 37 1.01 -6.65 8.85
CA GLU A 37 0.05 -6.73 9.94
C GLU A 37 -1.28 -6.16 9.49
N GLU A 38 -2.34 -6.95 9.58
CA GLU A 38 -3.68 -6.54 9.19
C GLU A 38 -4.55 -6.25 10.41
N ASN A 39 -5.35 -5.17 10.35
CA ASN A 39 -6.39 -4.88 11.31
C ASN A 39 -7.74 -4.92 10.60
N LYS A 40 -8.40 -6.07 10.65
CA LYS A 40 -9.67 -6.29 9.94
C LYS A 40 -10.78 -5.39 10.46
N ALA A 41 -10.79 -5.11 11.77
CA ALA A 41 -11.82 -4.28 12.38
C ALA A 41 -11.79 -2.83 11.89
N ARG A 42 -10.63 -2.37 11.44
CA ARG A 42 -10.45 -1.00 10.95
C ARG A 42 -10.22 -0.90 9.44
N ASN A 43 -10.33 -2.00 8.70
CA ASN A 43 -10.02 -2.03 7.27
C ASN A 43 -8.67 -1.40 6.98
N SER A 44 -7.63 -1.86 7.69
CA SER A 44 -6.29 -1.33 7.55
C SER A 44 -5.25 -2.44 7.58
N PHE A 45 -4.11 -2.16 7.00
CA PHE A 45 -2.93 -2.99 7.16
C PHE A 45 -1.68 -2.13 7.15
N ARG A 46 -0.64 -2.65 7.78
CA ARG A 46 0.67 -2.04 7.83
C ARG A 46 1.66 -3.00 7.21
N PHE A 47 2.62 -2.49 6.47
CA PHE A 47 3.65 -3.33 5.90
C PHE A 47 4.98 -2.60 5.81
N THR A 48 6.05 -3.39 5.76
CA THR A 48 7.40 -2.90 5.54
C THR A 48 7.93 -3.54 4.25
N ILE A 49 8.41 -2.72 3.35
CA ILE A 49 8.97 -3.15 2.08
C ILE A 49 10.46 -2.80 2.05
N ALA A 50 11.29 -3.74 1.61
CA ALA A 50 12.73 -3.58 1.52
C ALA A 50 13.19 -3.75 0.08
N TYR A 51 13.94 -2.78 -0.43
CA TYR A 51 14.60 -2.88 -1.72
C TYR A 51 16.00 -3.48 -1.56
N ASP A 52 16.74 -2.99 -0.56
CA ASP A 52 18.01 -3.57 -0.11
C ASP A 52 18.20 -3.22 1.37
N GLU A 53 19.39 -3.47 1.91
CA GLU A 53 19.66 -3.22 3.34
C GLU A 53 19.50 -1.76 3.75
N ASP A 54 19.71 -0.82 2.82
CA ASP A 54 19.67 0.61 3.09
C ASP A 54 18.31 1.23 2.80
N TYR A 55 17.46 0.57 2.00
CA TYR A 55 16.16 1.08 1.56
C TYR A 55 15.03 0.24 2.11
N VAL A 56 14.57 0.60 3.31
CA VAL A 56 13.48 -0.06 4.01
C VAL A 56 12.42 0.98 4.36
N TYR A 57 11.19 0.76 3.91
CA TYR A 57 10.09 1.71 4.07
C TYR A 57 8.87 1.03 4.66
N SER A 58 8.24 1.68 5.63
CA SER A 58 7.02 1.18 6.26
C SER A 58 5.85 2.12 5.98
N TYR A 59 4.69 1.52 5.71
CA TYR A 59 3.49 2.26 5.35
C TYR A 59 2.27 1.70 6.06
N MET A 60 1.33 2.58 6.34
CA MET A 60 -0.01 2.24 6.79
C MET A 60 -0.98 2.47 5.63
N VAL A 61 -1.85 1.51 5.37
CA VAL A 61 -2.86 1.59 4.31
C VAL A 61 -4.22 1.33 4.95
N TRP A 62 -5.19 2.19 4.65
CA TRP A 62 -6.56 1.95 5.12
C TRP A 62 -7.58 2.46 4.12
N TYR A 63 -8.75 1.86 4.18
CA TYR A 63 -9.90 2.22 3.38
C TYR A 63 -10.93 2.90 4.27
N GLU A 64 -11.37 4.08 3.87
CA GLU A 64 -12.37 4.84 4.62
C GLU A 64 -13.19 5.71 3.68
N ALA A 65 -14.52 5.57 3.74
CA ALA A 65 -15.45 6.42 2.98
C ALA A 65 -15.15 6.50 1.49
N GLY A 66 -14.81 5.37 0.86
CA GLY A 66 -14.52 5.31 -0.57
C GLY A 66 -13.13 5.77 -0.96
N ILE A 67 -12.27 6.04 0.01
CA ILE A 67 -10.93 6.54 -0.24
C ILE A 67 -9.89 5.54 0.28
N LEU A 68 -8.93 5.22 -0.57
CA LEU A 68 -7.75 4.45 -0.18
C LEU A 68 -6.69 5.43 0.32
N ASN A 69 -6.26 5.25 1.55
CA ASN A 69 -5.26 6.11 2.20
C ASN A 69 -3.97 5.35 2.36
N ILE A 70 -2.86 5.98 2.00
CA ILE A 70 -1.52 5.42 2.17
C ILE A 70 -0.68 6.45 2.90
N GLU A 71 -0.17 6.09 4.07
CA GLU A 71 0.62 6.98 4.90
C GLU A 71 1.99 6.37 5.19
N PRO A 72 3.10 7.05 4.77
CA PRO A 72 4.44 6.62 5.17
C PRO A 72 4.61 6.82 6.68
N GLU A 73 5.30 5.92 7.34
CA GLU A 73 5.56 6.05 8.78
C GLU A 73 6.54 7.18 9.10
N LYS A 74 7.38 7.58 8.14
CA LYS A 74 8.32 8.68 8.32
C LYS A 74 8.01 9.81 7.37
N GLU A 75 8.00 11.03 7.87
CA GLU A 75 7.70 12.23 7.09
C GLU A 75 8.76 12.58 6.04
N ASP A 76 9.98 12.09 6.22
CA ASP A 76 11.10 12.38 5.34
C ASP A 76 11.24 11.42 4.15
N TYR A 77 10.26 10.54 3.94
CA TYR A 77 10.24 9.69 2.76
C TYR A 77 10.07 10.56 1.50
N GLU A 78 10.93 10.34 0.52
CA GLU A 78 10.85 11.07 -0.74
C GLU A 78 9.70 10.58 -1.61
N VAL A 79 9.25 11.43 -2.55
CA VAL A 79 8.14 11.10 -3.46
C VAL A 79 8.43 9.83 -4.26
N GLU A 80 9.68 9.57 -4.57
CA GLU A 80 10.11 8.38 -5.29
C GLU A 80 9.83 7.10 -4.52
N ASP A 81 9.94 7.14 -3.21
CA ASP A 81 9.62 5.99 -2.35
C ASP A 81 8.14 5.65 -2.42
N ILE A 82 7.31 6.66 -2.54
CA ILE A 82 5.86 6.50 -2.67
C ILE A 82 5.50 5.94 -4.05
N ALA A 83 6.26 6.29 -5.07
CA ALA A 83 6.02 5.82 -6.43
C ALA A 83 6.09 4.30 -6.54
N PHE A 84 6.94 3.65 -5.76
CA PHE A 84 7.04 2.19 -5.73
C PHE A 84 5.76 1.52 -5.25
N ILE A 85 4.98 2.22 -4.45
CA ILE A 85 3.70 1.70 -3.95
C ILE A 85 2.59 2.00 -4.93
N LEU A 86 2.61 3.18 -5.54
CA LEU A 86 1.60 3.58 -6.51
C LEU A 86 1.65 2.74 -7.79
N TYR A 87 2.83 2.28 -8.17
CA TYR A 87 3.00 1.49 -9.40
C TYR A 87 2.19 0.20 -9.40
N PRO A 88 2.26 -0.65 -8.36
CA PRO A 88 1.40 -1.83 -8.31
C PRO A 88 -0.10 -1.51 -8.28
N ILE A 89 -0.49 -0.42 -7.61
CA ILE A 89 -1.89 0.00 -7.59
C ILE A 89 -2.35 0.39 -9.00
N ALA A 90 -1.52 1.13 -9.73
CA ALA A 90 -1.83 1.51 -11.11
C ALA A 90 -1.96 0.28 -12.02
N GLU A 91 -1.13 -0.73 -11.83
CA GLU A 91 -1.21 -1.98 -12.60
C GLU A 91 -2.51 -2.73 -12.35
N MET A 92 -3.08 -2.65 -11.17
CA MET A 92 -4.35 -3.27 -10.85
C MET A 92 -5.53 -2.66 -11.62
N LEU A 93 -5.37 -1.44 -12.12
CA LEU A 93 -6.41 -0.73 -12.88
C LEU A 93 -6.35 -1.04 -14.38
N LEU A 94 -5.30 -1.66 -14.83
CA LEU A 94 -5.10 -2.05 -16.22
C LEU A 94 -5.56 -3.48 -16.46
#